data_f7780b743f95762f8873d58c71c79d71
#
_entry.id   f7780b743f95762f8873d58c71c79d71
#
_cell.length_a   1.000
_cell.length_b   1.000
_cell.length_c   1.000
_cell.angle_alpha   90.00
_cell.angle_beta   90.00
_cell.angle_gamma   90.00
#
_symmetry.space_group_name_H-M   'P 1'
#
loop_
_entity.id
_entity.type
_entity.pdbx_description
1 polymer ?
#
loop_
_entity_poly.entity_id
_entity_poly.type
_entity_poly.pdbx_seq_one_letter_code
_entity_poly.pdbx_strand_id
1 'polypeptide(L)'
;MRQLYKNVGNAFLNRASKFLVRVQLFLQLKLGFFQTYAPNAFISENKTSSDDRASFERLNAINKFLPPEAKPTIIDIGCNMGFFTFQIAKRGGFSIGIDYGRNEIMAAKGLASRYSVSNVVFTQMEVTPENSSLLPKVDMVICLSIYHHWVRKLG
;
A
#
# COMPACT_ATOMS: atom_id res chain seq x y z
N MET A 1 -26.51 -30.36 0.93
CA MET A 1 -25.20 -30.89 1.36
C MET A 1 -24.01 -30.37 0.55
N ARG A 2 -23.97 -30.40 -0.78
CA ARG A 2 -22.82 -29.89 -1.59
C ARG A 2 -22.47 -28.40 -1.37
N GLN A 3 -23.48 -27.56 -1.13
CA GLN A 3 -23.26 -26.10 -0.89
C GLN A 3 -22.61 -25.82 0.47
N LEU A 4 -22.94 -26.60 1.50
CA LEU A 4 -22.33 -26.48 2.84
C LEU A 4 -20.83 -26.83 2.82
N TYR A 5 -20.46 -27.88 2.11
CA TYR A 5 -19.04 -28.29 1.99
C TYR A 5 -18.18 -27.26 1.22
N LYS A 6 -18.74 -26.59 0.20
CA LYS A 6 -18.04 -25.48 -0.48
C LYS A 6 -17.79 -24.28 0.44
N ASN A 7 -18.79 -23.94 1.25
CA ASN A 7 -18.67 -22.78 2.17
C ASN A 7 -17.69 -23.04 3.32
N VAL A 8 -17.66 -24.25 3.86
CA VAL A 8 -16.70 -24.65 4.91
C VAL A 8 -15.29 -24.75 4.35
N GLY A 9 -15.12 -25.32 3.14
CA GLY A 9 -13.82 -25.38 2.47
C GLY A 9 -13.25 -23.99 2.17
N ASN A 10 -14.06 -23.06 1.66
CA ASN A 10 -13.64 -21.70 1.38
C ASN A 10 -13.33 -20.91 2.65
N ALA A 11 -14.06 -21.12 3.75
CA ALA A 11 -13.77 -20.50 5.03
C ALA A 11 -12.47 -21.03 5.65
N PHE A 12 -12.18 -22.32 5.52
CA PHE A 12 -10.95 -22.93 6.00
C PHE A 12 -9.73 -22.48 5.19
N LEU A 13 -9.82 -22.47 3.86
CA LEU A 13 -8.77 -21.97 2.97
C LEU A 13 -8.51 -20.49 3.20
N ASN A 14 -9.55 -19.70 3.45
CA ASN A 14 -9.42 -18.26 3.75
C ASN A 14 -8.77 -18.03 5.13
N ARG A 15 -9.02 -18.88 6.12
CA ARG A 15 -8.34 -18.83 7.44
C ARG A 15 -6.87 -19.27 7.34
N ALA A 16 -6.59 -20.34 6.61
CA ALA A 16 -5.23 -20.82 6.40
C ALA A 16 -4.38 -19.82 5.61
N SER A 17 -4.92 -19.21 4.56
CA SER A 17 -4.23 -18.16 3.80
C SER A 17 -3.95 -16.92 4.65
N LYS A 18 -4.91 -16.47 5.47
CA LYS A 18 -4.70 -15.37 6.41
C LYS A 18 -3.66 -15.68 7.48
N PHE A 19 -3.59 -16.94 7.95
CA PHE A 19 -2.57 -17.37 8.90
C PHE A 19 -1.17 -17.37 8.26
N LEU A 20 -1.03 -17.93 7.05
CA LEU A 20 0.23 -17.94 6.31
C LEU A 20 0.73 -16.53 6.00
N VAL A 21 -0.16 -15.63 5.57
CA VAL A 21 0.16 -14.22 5.37
C VAL A 21 0.62 -13.56 6.67
N ARG A 22 -0.01 -13.88 7.81
CA ARG A 22 0.40 -13.37 9.13
C ARG A 22 1.79 -13.86 9.53
N VAL A 23 2.07 -15.14 9.33
CA VAL A 23 3.40 -15.72 9.63
C VAL A 23 4.45 -15.12 8.71
N GLN A 24 4.18 -15.02 7.42
CA GLN A 24 5.08 -14.42 6.45
C GLN A 24 5.36 -12.95 6.78
N LEU A 25 4.32 -12.17 7.06
CA LEU A 25 4.46 -10.76 7.44
C LEU A 25 5.25 -10.60 8.75
N PHE A 26 4.98 -11.46 9.75
CA PHE A 26 5.72 -11.47 11.02
C PHE A 26 7.21 -11.79 10.81
N LEU A 27 7.53 -12.82 10.03
CA LEU A 27 8.89 -13.17 9.71
C LEU A 27 9.59 -12.05 8.93
N GLN A 28 8.92 -11.47 7.97
CA GLN A 28 9.45 -10.39 7.15
C GLN A 28 9.74 -9.13 8.00
N LEU A 29 8.81 -8.71 8.86
CA LEU A 29 8.98 -7.53 9.73
C LEU A 29 9.99 -7.75 10.86
N LYS A 30 10.10 -8.99 11.40
CA LYS A 30 11.03 -9.31 12.51
C LYS A 30 12.45 -9.60 12.05
N LEU A 31 12.63 -10.17 10.86
CA LEU A 31 13.95 -10.58 10.35
C LEU A 31 14.65 -9.48 9.53
N GLY A 32 14.07 -8.27 9.44
CA GLY A 32 14.71 -7.13 8.80
C GLY A 32 14.93 -7.29 7.28
N PHE A 33 14.21 -8.20 6.62
CA PHE A 33 14.32 -8.40 5.18
C PHE A 33 13.79 -7.24 4.34
N PHE A 34 13.22 -6.20 4.97
CA PHE A 34 12.76 -4.99 4.28
C PHE A 34 13.51 -3.76 4.78
N GLN A 35 14.16 -3.06 3.89
CA GLN A 35 14.44 -1.65 4.10
C GLN A 35 13.09 -0.91 3.97
N THR A 36 12.48 -0.62 5.11
CA THR A 36 11.26 0.17 5.14
C THR A 36 11.63 1.63 5.03
N TYR A 37 11.48 2.22 3.83
CA TYR A 37 11.65 3.66 3.61
C TYR A 37 10.48 4.49 4.16
N ALA A 38 9.44 3.86 4.68
CA ALA A 38 8.28 4.52 5.23
C ALA A 38 7.74 3.74 6.44
N PRO A 39 7.13 4.45 7.41
CA PRO A 39 6.53 3.82 8.57
C PRO A 39 5.42 2.86 8.15
N ASN A 40 5.18 1.86 8.99
CA ASN A 40 3.95 1.09 8.86
C ASN A 40 2.75 2.03 9.08
N ALA A 41 1.85 2.10 8.11
CA ALA A 41 0.69 2.99 8.14
C ALA A 41 -0.22 2.82 9.38
N PHE A 42 0.01 1.77 10.17
CA PHE A 42 -0.75 1.43 11.37
C PHE A 42 0.05 1.59 12.67
N ILE A 43 1.29 2.09 12.59
CA ILE A 43 2.07 2.48 13.78
C ILE A 43 1.63 3.89 14.21
N SER A 44 1.51 4.08 15.52
CA SER A 44 1.18 5.38 16.11
C SER A 44 2.32 6.39 15.88
N GLU A 45 1.98 7.64 15.58
CA GLU A 45 2.93 8.76 15.42
C GLU A 45 3.88 8.92 16.61
N ASN A 46 3.46 8.54 17.80
CA ASN A 46 4.25 8.66 19.04
C ASN A 46 5.39 7.63 19.18
N LYS A 47 5.54 6.69 18.24
CA LYS A 47 6.58 5.66 18.21
C LYS A 47 7.46 5.74 16.98
N THR A 48 7.62 6.92 16.42
CA THR A 48 8.26 7.12 15.12
C THR A 48 9.76 7.39 15.25
N SER A 49 10.54 6.77 14.35
CA SER A 49 11.94 7.10 14.10
C SER A 49 12.06 8.45 13.38
N SER A 50 13.30 8.95 13.19
CA SER A 50 13.54 10.18 12.39
C SER A 50 13.01 10.03 10.94
N ASP A 51 13.15 8.84 10.36
CA ASP A 51 12.73 8.56 8.98
C ASP A 51 11.20 8.52 8.86
N ASP A 52 10.52 8.06 9.91
CA ASP A 52 9.07 8.09 10.00
C ASP A 52 8.53 9.52 10.01
N ARG A 53 9.22 10.45 10.70
CA ARG A 53 8.85 11.88 10.74
C ARG A 53 8.79 12.48 9.33
N ALA A 54 9.79 12.23 8.49
CA ALA A 54 9.82 12.73 7.11
C ALA A 54 8.61 12.23 6.29
N SER A 55 8.14 11.01 6.54
CA SER A 55 6.95 10.47 5.87
C SER A 55 5.67 11.17 6.32
N PHE A 56 5.53 11.50 7.62
CA PHE A 56 4.39 12.26 8.12
C PHE A 56 4.41 13.72 7.64
N GLU A 57 5.58 14.36 7.55
CA GLU A 57 5.70 15.69 6.97
C GLU A 57 5.25 15.72 5.50
N ARG A 58 5.64 14.72 4.70
CA ARG A 58 5.17 14.56 3.31
C ARG A 58 3.66 14.32 3.25
N LEU A 59 3.12 13.49 4.15
CA LEU A 59 1.68 13.26 4.26
C LEU A 59 0.94 14.58 4.58
N ASN A 60 1.46 15.37 5.50
CA ASN A 60 0.90 16.66 5.84
C ASN A 60 0.94 17.64 4.64
N ALA A 61 2.00 17.60 3.85
CA ALA A 61 2.08 18.38 2.61
C ALA A 61 1.01 17.92 1.59
N ILE A 62 0.86 16.61 1.37
CA ILE A 62 -0.18 16.06 0.49
C ILE A 62 -1.57 16.50 0.95
N ASN A 63 -1.83 16.44 2.25
CA ASN A 63 -3.12 16.79 2.83
C ASN A 63 -3.52 18.25 2.60
N LYS A 64 -2.56 19.16 2.37
CA LYS A 64 -2.86 20.57 2.03
C LYS A 64 -3.49 20.72 0.64
N PHE A 65 -3.27 19.77 -0.26
CA PHE A 65 -3.88 19.75 -1.60
C PHE A 65 -5.23 19.03 -1.64
N LEU A 66 -5.62 18.38 -0.54
CA LEU A 66 -6.88 17.65 -0.45
C LEU A 66 -7.82 18.38 0.51
N PRO A 67 -9.01 18.80 0.06
CA PRO A 67 -10.01 19.35 0.98
C PRO A 67 -10.30 18.38 2.12
N PRO A 68 -10.59 18.86 3.35
CA PRO A 68 -10.82 18.01 4.53
C PRO A 68 -11.88 16.93 4.30
N GLU A 69 -12.97 17.29 3.61
CA GLU A 69 -14.11 16.39 3.34
C GLU A 69 -13.94 15.56 2.05
N ALA A 70 -12.83 15.76 1.32
CA ALA A 70 -12.61 15.04 0.06
C ALA A 70 -12.37 13.55 0.32
N LYS A 71 -13.03 12.73 -0.48
CA LYS A 71 -12.81 11.27 -0.58
C LYS A 71 -12.18 10.95 -1.94
N PRO A 72 -10.93 11.37 -2.18
CA PRO A 72 -10.32 11.29 -3.49
C PRO A 72 -10.04 9.84 -3.89
N THR A 73 -10.05 9.61 -5.20
CA THR A 73 -9.42 8.44 -5.80
C THR A 73 -7.98 8.81 -6.14
N ILE A 74 -7.02 8.04 -5.62
CA ILE A 74 -5.60 8.32 -5.85
C ILE A 74 -4.84 7.12 -6.43
N ILE A 75 -3.75 7.41 -7.14
CA ILE A 75 -2.69 6.44 -7.45
C ILE A 75 -1.44 6.85 -6.70
N ASP A 76 -0.84 5.89 -5.98
CA ASP A 76 0.44 6.01 -5.30
C ASP A 76 1.47 5.15 -6.04
N ILE A 77 2.31 5.80 -6.86
CA ILE A 77 3.32 5.13 -7.70
C ILE A 77 4.63 5.02 -6.91
N GLY A 78 5.17 3.80 -6.78
CA GLY A 78 6.27 3.49 -5.86
C GLY A 78 5.77 3.43 -4.42
N CYS A 79 4.61 2.81 -4.21
CA CYS A 79 3.90 2.83 -2.93
C CYS A 79 4.61 2.05 -1.81
N ASN A 80 5.62 1.24 -2.13
CA ASN A 80 6.30 0.36 -1.18
C ASN A 80 5.25 -0.50 -0.41
N MET A 81 5.27 -0.51 0.92
CA MET A 81 4.26 -1.20 1.74
C MET A 81 2.97 -0.40 1.95
N GLY A 82 2.75 0.70 1.20
CA GLY A 82 1.48 1.41 1.09
C GLY A 82 1.22 2.45 2.17
N PHE A 83 2.25 3.10 2.76
CA PHE A 83 2.03 4.10 3.80
C PHE A 83 1.05 5.19 3.35
N PHE A 84 1.34 5.90 2.25
CA PHE A 84 0.48 6.99 1.75
C PHE A 84 -0.85 6.44 1.25
N THR A 85 -0.82 5.31 0.53
CA THR A 85 -2.03 4.60 0.06
C THR A 85 -3.03 4.37 1.21
N PHE A 86 -2.57 3.83 2.34
CA PHE A 86 -3.43 3.59 3.51
C PHE A 86 -3.88 4.87 4.21
N GLN A 87 -3.00 5.89 4.30
CA GLN A 87 -3.37 7.15 4.96
C GLN A 87 -4.49 7.88 4.22
N ILE A 88 -4.49 7.86 2.89
CA ILE A 88 -5.59 8.44 2.10
C ILE A 88 -6.86 7.58 2.23
N ALA A 89 -6.73 6.26 2.20
CA ALA A 89 -7.87 5.36 2.40
C ALA A 89 -8.55 5.56 3.76
N LYS A 90 -7.79 5.84 4.83
CA LYS A 90 -8.34 6.17 6.16
C LYS A 90 -9.23 7.42 6.16
N ARG A 91 -9.03 8.34 5.22
CA ARG A 91 -9.89 9.52 5.02
C ARG A 91 -11.19 9.20 4.28
N GLY A 92 -11.41 7.93 3.90
CA GLY A 92 -12.57 7.48 3.14
C GLY A 92 -12.41 7.59 1.63
N GLY A 93 -11.23 7.96 1.12
CA GLY A 93 -10.89 7.91 -0.31
C GLY A 93 -10.65 6.49 -0.79
N PHE A 94 -10.54 6.30 -2.11
CA PHE A 94 -10.12 5.06 -2.73
C PHE A 94 -8.68 5.18 -3.22
N SER A 95 -7.82 4.21 -2.88
CA SER A 95 -6.39 4.33 -3.17
C SER A 95 -5.85 3.11 -3.90
N ILE A 96 -5.05 3.36 -4.94
CA ILE A 96 -4.38 2.34 -5.75
C ILE A 96 -2.88 2.48 -5.52
N GLY A 97 -2.28 1.52 -4.82
CA GLY A 97 -0.83 1.44 -4.64
C GLY A 97 -0.19 0.60 -5.73
N ILE A 98 0.81 1.15 -6.39
CA ILE A 98 1.57 0.49 -7.46
C ILE A 98 3.04 0.48 -7.07
N ASP A 99 3.67 -0.70 -7.13
CA ASP A 99 5.11 -0.86 -6.94
C ASP A 99 5.62 -2.01 -7.80
N TYR A 100 6.88 -1.94 -8.24
CA TYR A 100 7.50 -3.04 -8.97
C TYR A 100 7.94 -4.17 -8.03
N GLY A 101 8.17 -3.86 -6.77
CA GLY A 101 8.63 -4.78 -5.74
C GLY A 101 7.53 -5.77 -5.33
N ARG A 102 7.76 -7.06 -5.66
CA ARG A 102 6.80 -8.12 -5.32
C ARG A 102 6.57 -8.23 -3.81
N ASN A 103 7.65 -8.14 -3.03
CA ASN A 103 7.59 -8.33 -1.58
C ASN A 103 6.83 -7.20 -0.91
N GLU A 104 7.07 -5.96 -1.34
CA GLU A 104 6.41 -4.75 -0.87
C GLU A 104 4.90 -4.83 -1.11
N ILE A 105 4.50 -5.22 -2.32
CA ILE A 105 3.08 -5.41 -2.67
C ILE A 105 2.45 -6.56 -1.87
N MET A 106 3.15 -7.67 -1.66
CA MET A 106 2.64 -8.76 -0.82
C MET A 106 2.46 -8.30 0.63
N ALA A 107 3.39 -7.54 1.19
CA ALA A 107 3.29 -6.96 2.51
C ALA A 107 2.11 -5.98 2.61
N ALA A 108 1.95 -5.08 1.64
CA ALA A 108 0.82 -4.14 1.57
C ALA A 108 -0.54 -4.86 1.52
N LYS A 109 -0.69 -5.88 0.66
CA LYS A 109 -1.89 -6.73 0.60
C LYS A 109 -2.15 -7.45 1.93
N GLY A 110 -1.10 -7.95 2.58
CA GLY A 110 -1.19 -8.58 3.90
C GLY A 110 -1.68 -7.61 4.97
N LEU A 111 -1.18 -6.37 4.97
CA LEU A 111 -1.65 -5.31 5.86
C LEU A 111 -3.11 -4.95 5.59
N ALA A 112 -3.52 -4.77 4.33
CA ALA A 112 -4.91 -4.49 3.96
C ALA A 112 -5.85 -5.58 4.49
N SER A 113 -5.49 -6.85 4.28
CA SER A 113 -6.27 -7.99 4.80
C SER A 113 -6.31 -8.03 6.34
N ARG A 114 -5.17 -7.81 7.00
CA ARG A 114 -5.06 -7.85 8.46
C ARG A 114 -5.93 -6.80 9.15
N TYR A 115 -5.97 -5.60 8.58
CA TYR A 115 -6.69 -4.45 9.14
C TYR A 115 -8.05 -4.22 8.49
N SER A 116 -8.50 -5.16 7.61
CA SER A 116 -9.80 -5.11 6.94
C SER A 116 -10.04 -3.80 6.17
N VAL A 117 -8.98 -3.27 5.52
CA VAL A 117 -9.10 -2.07 4.68
C VAL A 117 -9.57 -2.50 3.30
N SER A 118 -10.79 -2.08 2.92
CA SER A 118 -11.45 -2.51 1.67
C SER A 118 -11.34 -1.50 0.52
N ASN A 119 -11.01 -0.25 0.83
CA ASN A 119 -10.91 0.85 -0.14
C ASN A 119 -9.47 1.09 -0.63
N VAL A 120 -8.69 0.01 -0.70
CA VAL A 120 -7.34 -0.01 -1.28
C VAL A 120 -7.17 -1.16 -2.25
N VAL A 121 -6.39 -0.93 -3.30
CA VAL A 121 -5.92 -1.96 -4.23
C VAL A 121 -4.41 -1.84 -4.35
N PHE A 122 -3.70 -2.98 -4.35
CA PHE A 122 -2.26 -3.02 -4.56
C PHE A 122 -1.92 -3.86 -5.78
N THR A 123 -1.10 -3.31 -6.67
CA THR A 123 -0.71 -3.95 -7.94
C THR A 123 0.80 -3.94 -8.09
N GLN A 124 1.36 -5.12 -8.40
CA GLN A 124 2.76 -5.21 -8.78
C GLN A 124 2.90 -4.81 -10.25
N MET A 125 3.51 -3.65 -10.50
CA MET A 125 3.73 -3.13 -11.84
C MET A 125 4.86 -2.10 -11.81
N GLU A 126 5.74 -2.11 -12.79
CA GLU A 126 6.61 -0.99 -13.10
C GLU A 126 5.84 -0.02 -14.01
N VAL A 127 5.66 1.21 -13.57
CA VAL A 127 5.02 2.25 -14.39
C VAL A 127 6.07 2.82 -15.34
N THR A 128 5.78 2.75 -16.64
CA THR A 128 6.62 3.25 -17.73
C THR A 128 5.81 4.17 -18.64
N PRO A 129 6.45 4.97 -19.53
CA PRO A 129 5.71 5.78 -20.52
C PRO A 129 4.75 4.95 -21.37
N GLU A 130 5.13 3.72 -21.73
CA GLU A 130 4.35 2.85 -22.63
C GLU A 130 3.08 2.34 -21.97
N ASN A 131 3.08 2.09 -20.66
CA ASN A 131 1.94 1.55 -19.94
C ASN A 131 1.19 2.61 -19.10
N SER A 132 1.67 3.84 -19.05
CA SER A 132 1.04 4.92 -18.27
C SER A 132 -0.40 5.21 -18.75
N SER A 133 -0.69 4.99 -20.03
CA SER A 133 -2.03 5.15 -20.59
C SER A 133 -3.05 4.12 -20.09
N LEU A 134 -2.60 3.02 -19.48
CA LEU A 134 -3.45 1.98 -18.89
C LEU A 134 -3.93 2.35 -17.47
N LEU A 135 -3.34 3.40 -16.87
CA LEU A 135 -3.73 3.85 -15.55
C LEU A 135 -5.11 4.50 -15.58
N PRO A 136 -5.97 4.26 -14.61
CA PRO A 136 -7.27 4.90 -14.55
C PRO A 136 -7.14 6.40 -14.30
N LYS A 137 -8.16 7.18 -14.72
CA LYS A 137 -8.28 8.58 -14.33
C LYS A 137 -8.55 8.66 -12.83
N VAL A 138 -7.81 9.52 -12.13
CA VAL A 138 -7.90 9.73 -10.69
C VAL A 138 -7.82 11.20 -10.35
N ASP A 139 -8.19 11.54 -9.11
CA ASP A 139 -8.14 12.92 -8.63
C ASP A 139 -6.71 13.38 -8.34
N MET A 140 -5.82 12.45 -7.92
CA MET A 140 -4.43 12.76 -7.60
C MET A 140 -3.52 11.56 -7.87
N VAL A 141 -2.31 11.86 -8.36
CA VAL A 141 -1.21 10.89 -8.43
C VAL A 141 -0.14 11.31 -7.43
N ILE A 142 0.26 10.38 -6.57
CA ILE A 142 1.40 10.51 -5.66
C ILE A 142 2.60 9.80 -6.28
N CYS A 143 3.74 10.48 -6.34
CA CYS A 143 4.98 9.97 -6.93
C CYS A 143 6.16 10.56 -6.15
N LEU A 144 6.50 10.00 -4.98
CA LEU A 144 7.43 10.63 -4.06
C LEU A 144 8.86 10.11 -4.14
N SER A 145 9.06 8.83 -4.39
CA SER A 145 10.39 8.21 -4.21
C SER A 145 10.94 7.54 -5.46
N ILE A 146 10.29 7.69 -6.62
CA ILE A 146 10.69 6.99 -7.85
C ILE A 146 11.25 7.92 -8.94
N TYR A 147 11.04 9.23 -8.83
CA TYR A 147 11.52 10.19 -9.84
C TYR A 147 13.01 10.05 -10.13
N HIS A 148 13.84 9.89 -9.11
CA HIS A 148 15.28 9.69 -9.27
C HIS A 148 15.64 8.35 -9.96
N HIS A 149 14.81 7.32 -9.84
CA HIS A 149 14.98 6.07 -10.57
C HIS A 149 14.67 6.24 -12.05
N TRP A 150 13.60 6.99 -12.36
CA TRP A 150 13.24 7.29 -13.75
C TRP A 150 14.32 8.14 -14.44
N VAL A 151 14.78 9.19 -13.79
CA VAL A 151 15.86 10.04 -14.35
C VAL A 151 17.12 9.24 -14.62
N ARG A 152 17.50 8.29 -13.77
CA ARG A 152 18.66 7.42 -14.01
C ARG A 152 18.48 6.44 -15.18
N LYS A 153 17.26 6.00 -15.43
CA LYS A 153 16.94 5.05 -16.52
C LYS A 153 16.78 5.74 -17.88
N LEU A 154 16.28 6.96 -17.89
CA LEU A 154 15.95 7.69 -19.12
C LEU A 154 17.10 8.59 -19.60
N GLY A 155 18.19 8.71 -18.81
CA GLY A 155 19.39 9.48 -19.14
C GLY A 155 19.28 10.94 -18.82
#